data_019db61c3a5bea998fe2ac8fa6aaeaf5
#
_entry.id   019db61c3a5bea998fe2ac8fa6aaeaf5
#
_cell.length_a   1.000
_cell.length_b   1.000
_cell.length_c   1.000
_cell.angle_alpha   90.00
_cell.angle_beta   90.00
_cell.angle_gamma   90.00
#
_symmetry.space_group_name_H-M   'P 1'
#
loop_
_entity.id
_entity.type
_entity.pdbx_description
1 polymer ?
#
loop_
_entity_poly.entity_id
_entity_poly.type
_entity_poly.pdbx_seq_one_letter_code
_entity_poly.pdbx_strand_id
1 'polypeptide(L)'
;MRFVRMTSNAHHLRRSRTTAGVALLVFAAAACGGLRPMRAAPAGPAPAPAQASAAAPAADAPAPGAPATVAPLVATEGPSLYHRLGGYDGIAAFTDDFLGRATNDPVIVPFFKGLTPADLQRIRQHLVEQICAATGGPCFYTGKDMKSSHAELEITPAVWNAFTGHLNETVAHFKIGDRERNELVAFVNSVRPDIVNKP
;
A
#
# COMPACT_ATOMS: atom_id res chain seq x y z
N MET A 1 61.81 -11.03 -16.25
CA MET A 1 62.21 -10.19 -15.10
C MET A 1 61.99 -8.73 -15.42
N ARG A 2 60.90 -8.14 -14.91
CA ARG A 2 60.77 -6.69 -14.71
C ARG A 2 59.74 -6.46 -13.63
N PHE A 3 60.23 -6.11 -12.46
CA PHE A 3 59.49 -5.60 -11.33
C PHE A 3 58.97 -4.20 -11.66
N VAL A 4 57.68 -3.95 -11.50
CA VAL A 4 57.14 -2.58 -11.44
C VAL A 4 56.51 -2.35 -10.07
N ARG A 5 57.02 -1.34 -9.41
CA ARG A 5 56.80 -0.92 -8.04
C ARG A 5 55.37 -0.45 -7.81
N MET A 6 54.81 -0.90 -6.67
CA MET A 6 53.71 -0.27 -5.97
C MET A 6 54.13 1.13 -5.46
N THR A 7 53.38 2.14 -5.81
CA THR A 7 53.43 3.43 -5.10
C THR A 7 52.10 3.58 -4.34
N SER A 8 52.25 3.46 -3.03
CA SER A 8 51.27 3.83 -2.02
C SER A 8 51.07 5.34 -2.03
N ASN A 9 49.83 5.79 -2.19
CA ASN A 9 49.51 7.21 -1.99
C ASN A 9 48.48 7.32 -0.85
N ALA A 10 49.02 7.56 0.35
CA ALA A 10 48.30 7.92 1.53
C ALA A 10 48.07 9.44 1.52
N HIS A 11 46.81 9.85 1.36
CA HIS A 11 46.43 11.25 1.62
C HIS A 11 45.41 11.33 2.74
N HIS A 12 45.95 11.70 3.88
CA HIS A 12 45.51 12.68 4.88
C HIS A 12 44.01 12.82 5.16
N LEU A 13 43.63 12.23 6.29
CA LEU A 13 42.59 12.68 7.20
C LEU A 13 42.71 14.18 7.52
N ARG A 14 41.74 14.98 7.13
CA ARG A 14 41.47 16.26 7.78
C ARG A 14 40.15 16.13 8.58
N ARG A 15 40.32 15.95 9.86
CA ARG A 15 39.30 16.21 10.89
C ARG A 15 39.12 17.73 10.99
N SER A 16 37.96 18.23 10.62
CA SER A 16 37.48 19.54 11.07
C SER A 16 36.51 19.35 12.23
N ARG A 17 37.03 19.59 13.41
CA ARG A 17 36.21 19.84 14.61
C ARG A 17 35.83 21.33 14.53
N THR A 18 34.54 21.60 14.51
CA THR A 18 34.00 22.92 14.85
C THR A 18 33.15 22.79 16.09
N THR A 19 33.67 23.38 17.12
CA THR A 19 33.15 23.47 18.49
C THR A 19 32.19 24.64 18.58
N ALA A 20 31.15 24.44 19.41
CA ALA A 20 30.50 25.37 20.34
C ALA A 20 29.68 26.53 19.76
N GLY A 21 28.47 26.58 20.29
CA GLY A 21 27.55 27.72 20.29
C GLY A 21 26.34 27.41 21.14
N VAL A 22 26.56 27.31 22.47
CA VAL A 22 25.48 27.35 23.47
C VAL A 22 24.95 28.79 23.52
N ALA A 23 23.70 29.00 23.16
CA ALA A 23 22.97 30.22 23.47
C ALA A 23 21.67 29.83 24.16
N LEU A 24 21.77 29.86 25.47
CA LEU A 24 20.66 29.82 26.42
C LEU A 24 19.96 31.19 26.38
N LEU A 25 18.74 31.26 25.93
CA LEU A 25 17.86 32.42 26.11
C LEU A 25 16.59 32.00 26.85
N VAL A 26 16.66 32.24 28.17
CA VAL A 26 15.53 32.25 29.07
C VAL A 26 14.70 33.50 28.79
N PHE A 27 13.46 33.35 28.39
CA PHE A 27 12.45 34.39 28.51
C PHE A 27 11.28 33.87 29.35
N ALA A 28 11.30 34.28 30.59
CA ALA A 28 10.13 34.25 31.45
C ALA A 28 9.28 35.51 31.16
N ALA A 29 8.04 35.31 30.82
CA ALA A 29 7.02 36.33 30.98
C ALA A 29 5.69 35.68 31.33
N ALA A 30 5.32 35.83 32.57
CA ALA A 30 3.99 35.56 33.10
C ALA A 30 2.98 36.52 32.51
N ALA A 31 1.85 35.98 32.05
CA ALA A 31 0.62 36.72 31.91
C ALA A 31 -0.57 35.83 32.32
N CYS A 32 -1.11 36.11 33.47
CA CYS A 32 -2.41 35.64 33.95
C CYS A 32 -3.49 36.12 32.99
N GLY A 33 -4.32 35.21 32.48
CA GLY A 33 -5.48 35.51 31.67
C GLY A 33 -6.55 34.46 31.84
N GLY A 34 -7.42 34.64 32.84
CA GLY A 34 -8.83 34.29 32.92
C GLY A 34 -9.33 32.99 32.31
N LEU A 35 -9.42 31.93 33.12
CA LEU A 35 -10.32 30.80 32.86
C LEU A 35 -11.76 31.28 32.98
N ARG A 36 -12.46 31.42 31.85
CA ARG A 36 -13.92 31.50 31.84
C ARG A 36 -14.46 30.08 31.91
N PRO A 37 -15.35 29.76 32.88
CA PRO A 37 -16.03 28.47 32.88
C PRO A 37 -17.03 28.45 31.71
N MET A 38 -16.86 27.51 30.79
CA MET A 38 -17.87 27.20 29.78
C MET A 38 -19.09 26.61 30.48
N ARG A 39 -20.15 27.37 30.47
CA ARG A 39 -21.49 26.99 30.93
C ARG A 39 -21.98 25.82 30.07
N ALA A 40 -22.22 24.67 30.70
CA ALA A 40 -22.85 23.52 30.07
C ALA A 40 -24.24 23.93 29.53
N ALA A 41 -24.47 23.66 28.26
CA ALA A 41 -25.80 23.78 27.66
C ALA A 41 -26.67 22.59 28.13
N PRO A 42 -27.97 22.81 28.42
CA PRO A 42 -28.85 21.75 28.84
C PRO A 42 -29.06 20.71 27.71
N ALA A 43 -29.01 19.43 28.07
CA ALA A 43 -29.32 18.32 27.20
C ALA A 43 -30.77 18.45 26.72
N GLY A 44 -30.95 18.53 25.42
CA GLY A 44 -32.23 18.42 24.77
C GLY A 44 -32.75 16.98 24.83
N PRO A 45 -34.08 16.77 24.79
CA PRO A 45 -34.65 15.42 24.91
C PRO A 45 -34.30 14.53 23.73
N ALA A 46 -34.05 13.27 24.03
CA ALA A 46 -33.77 12.22 23.05
C ALA A 46 -34.93 12.08 22.03
N PRO A 47 -34.62 11.87 20.74
CA PRO A 47 -35.67 11.56 19.78
C PRO A 47 -36.22 10.15 20.02
N ALA A 48 -37.53 10.06 20.01
CA ALA A 48 -38.29 8.83 20.11
C ALA A 48 -38.05 7.88 18.93
N PRO A 49 -38.21 6.56 19.09
CA PRO A 49 -38.00 5.60 18.01
C PRO A 49 -39.05 5.78 16.91
N ALA A 50 -38.60 6.01 15.70
CA ALA A 50 -39.46 6.09 14.52
C ALA A 50 -39.98 4.68 14.22
N GLN A 51 -41.30 4.60 14.21
CA GLN A 51 -42.09 3.39 13.87
C GLN A 51 -41.84 3.04 12.39
N ALA A 52 -41.60 1.77 12.15
CA ALA A 52 -41.59 1.17 10.83
C ALA A 52 -42.94 1.38 10.12
N SER A 53 -42.91 2.09 9.01
CA SER A 53 -44.04 2.15 8.07
C SER A 53 -43.80 1.11 6.98
N ALA A 54 -44.75 0.21 6.83
CA ALA A 54 -44.73 -0.88 5.87
C ALA A 54 -45.00 -0.38 4.45
N ALA A 55 -44.26 -0.94 3.54
CA ALA A 55 -44.54 -1.40 2.19
C ALA A 55 -45.38 -0.57 1.20
N ALA A 56 -44.75 -0.38 0.03
CA ALA A 56 -45.43 -0.68 -1.25
C ALA A 56 -44.35 -1.00 -2.31
N PRO A 57 -44.61 -1.91 -3.27
CA PRO A 57 -43.60 -2.32 -4.25
C PRO A 57 -43.55 -1.30 -5.38
N ALA A 58 -42.37 -0.80 -5.67
CA ALA A 58 -42.11 0.00 -6.87
C ALA A 58 -41.11 -0.71 -7.77
N ALA A 59 -41.65 -1.15 -8.88
CA ALA A 59 -41.09 -1.19 -10.24
C ALA A 59 -39.56 -1.15 -10.42
N ASP A 60 -39.09 -2.23 -11.00
CA ASP A 60 -38.10 -2.37 -12.08
C ASP A 60 -37.29 -1.10 -12.39
N ALA A 61 -36.11 -1.02 -11.75
CA ALA A 61 -34.99 -0.24 -12.25
C ALA A 61 -33.85 -1.20 -12.61
N PRO A 62 -33.20 -1.08 -13.77
CA PRO A 62 -32.11 -1.99 -14.12
C PRO A 62 -30.97 -1.86 -13.12
N ALA A 63 -30.53 -2.98 -12.58
CA ALA A 63 -29.45 -3.09 -11.64
C ALA A 63 -28.15 -2.50 -12.25
N PRO A 64 -27.39 -1.68 -11.47
CA PRO A 64 -26.04 -1.30 -11.87
C PRO A 64 -25.19 -2.57 -11.96
N GLY A 65 -24.38 -2.64 -13.03
CA GLY A 65 -23.64 -3.82 -13.45
C GLY A 65 -23.01 -4.60 -12.29
N ALA A 66 -23.26 -5.89 -12.32
CA ALA A 66 -22.71 -6.84 -11.37
C ALA A 66 -21.18 -6.70 -11.32
N PRO A 67 -20.57 -6.73 -10.13
CA PRO A 67 -19.12 -6.81 -10.03
C PRO A 67 -18.66 -8.04 -10.81
N ALA A 68 -17.65 -7.86 -11.66
CA ALA A 68 -17.07 -8.95 -12.44
C ALA A 68 -16.72 -10.08 -11.46
N THR A 69 -17.45 -11.18 -11.56
CA THR A 69 -17.22 -12.38 -10.78
C THR A 69 -15.87 -12.94 -11.21
N VAL A 70 -14.84 -12.65 -10.43
CA VAL A 70 -13.56 -13.35 -10.54
C VAL A 70 -13.89 -14.81 -10.20
N ALA A 71 -13.82 -15.68 -11.21
CA ALA A 71 -14.05 -17.10 -11.02
C ALA A 71 -13.13 -17.60 -9.90
N PRO A 72 -13.65 -18.32 -8.89
CA PRO A 72 -12.81 -18.87 -7.83
C PRO A 72 -11.80 -19.80 -8.46
N LEU A 73 -10.51 -19.52 -8.23
CA LEU A 73 -9.45 -20.45 -8.55
C LEU A 73 -9.78 -21.78 -7.86
N VAL A 74 -9.82 -22.85 -8.65
CA VAL A 74 -10.18 -24.23 -8.29
C VAL A 74 -9.85 -24.53 -6.84
N ALA A 75 -10.85 -24.98 -6.08
CA ALA A 75 -10.69 -25.43 -4.69
C ALA A 75 -9.69 -26.62 -4.66
N THR A 76 -8.45 -26.32 -4.39
CA THR A 76 -7.44 -27.32 -4.04
C THR A 76 -7.69 -27.76 -2.62
N GLU A 77 -7.77 -29.06 -2.37
CA GLU A 77 -7.89 -29.61 -1.02
C GLU A 77 -6.77 -29.06 -0.13
N GLY A 78 -7.15 -28.41 0.98
CA GLY A 78 -6.23 -27.81 1.93
C GLY A 78 -6.52 -26.34 2.24
N PRO A 79 -5.71 -25.70 3.12
CA PRO A 79 -5.90 -24.29 3.46
C PRO A 79 -5.70 -23.39 2.24
N SER A 80 -6.53 -22.33 2.11
CA SER A 80 -6.43 -21.36 1.01
C SER A 80 -5.04 -20.72 0.97
N LEU A 81 -4.67 -20.16 -0.19
CA LEU A 81 -3.41 -19.41 -0.32
C LEU A 81 -3.33 -18.28 0.72
N TYR A 82 -4.45 -17.63 1.02
CA TYR A 82 -4.56 -16.64 2.09
C TYR A 82 -4.00 -17.15 3.43
N HIS A 83 -4.42 -18.34 3.87
CA HIS A 83 -3.93 -18.92 5.13
C HIS A 83 -2.45 -19.30 5.05
N ARG A 84 -2.02 -19.82 3.90
CA ARG A 84 -0.60 -20.20 3.68
C ARG A 84 0.33 -18.99 3.62
N LEU A 85 -0.16 -17.81 3.23
CA LEU A 85 0.56 -16.55 3.26
C LEU A 85 0.55 -15.86 4.65
N GLY A 86 -0.02 -16.50 5.67
CA GLY A 86 -0.08 -15.94 7.02
C GLY A 86 -1.29 -15.04 7.30
N GLY A 87 -2.35 -15.17 6.49
CA GLY A 87 -3.57 -14.41 6.67
C GLY A 87 -3.42 -12.92 6.35
N TYR A 88 -4.30 -12.11 6.94
CA TYR A 88 -4.30 -10.66 6.68
C TYR A 88 -2.98 -10.00 7.07
N ASP A 89 -2.43 -10.32 8.24
CA ASP A 89 -1.19 -9.72 8.74
C ASP A 89 0.02 -10.10 7.88
N GLY A 90 0.10 -11.35 7.42
CA GLY A 90 1.14 -11.79 6.50
C GLY A 90 1.07 -11.05 5.17
N ILE A 91 -0.12 -10.90 4.59
CA ILE A 91 -0.35 -10.15 3.35
C ILE A 91 -0.05 -8.67 3.54
N ALA A 92 -0.42 -8.08 4.68
CA ALA A 92 -0.12 -6.68 4.99
C ALA A 92 1.39 -6.44 5.06
N ALA A 93 2.13 -7.29 5.80
CA ALA A 93 3.58 -7.20 5.91
C ALA A 93 4.28 -7.40 4.54
N PHE A 94 3.81 -8.36 3.74
CA PHE A 94 4.25 -8.58 2.37
C PHE A 94 4.04 -7.34 1.50
N THR A 95 2.86 -6.73 1.57
CA THR A 95 2.52 -5.52 0.81
C THR A 95 3.39 -4.33 1.22
N ASP A 96 3.71 -4.19 2.51
CA ASP A 96 4.58 -3.12 3.02
C ASP A 96 6.01 -3.25 2.48
N ASP A 97 6.61 -4.44 2.52
CA ASP A 97 7.94 -4.68 1.95
C ASP A 97 7.95 -4.43 0.44
N PHE A 98 6.95 -4.95 -0.27
CA PHE A 98 6.81 -4.78 -1.71
C PHE A 98 6.69 -3.29 -2.11
N LEU A 99 5.78 -2.54 -1.48
CA LEU A 99 5.63 -1.10 -1.74
C LEU A 99 6.88 -0.31 -1.35
N GLY A 100 7.54 -0.71 -0.25
CA GLY A 100 8.80 -0.11 0.16
C GLY A 100 9.89 -0.23 -0.93
N ARG A 101 9.96 -1.36 -1.63
CA ARG A 101 10.87 -1.56 -2.77
C ARG A 101 10.42 -0.76 -3.99
N ALA A 102 9.16 -0.90 -4.39
CA ALA A 102 8.61 -0.26 -5.57
C ALA A 102 8.69 1.27 -5.53
N THR A 103 8.41 1.88 -4.38
CA THR A 103 8.46 3.34 -4.20
C THR A 103 9.89 3.91 -4.10
N ASN A 104 10.92 3.07 -4.10
CA ASN A 104 12.33 3.46 -4.17
C ASN A 104 12.99 3.14 -5.53
N ASP A 105 12.28 2.47 -6.44
CA ASP A 105 12.79 2.17 -7.78
C ASP A 105 12.62 3.38 -8.72
N PRO A 106 13.69 3.88 -9.35
CA PRO A 106 13.63 5.02 -10.26
C PRO A 106 12.72 4.79 -11.49
N VAL A 107 12.47 3.54 -11.88
CA VAL A 107 11.55 3.19 -12.98
C VAL A 107 10.09 3.33 -12.55
N ILE A 108 9.80 3.05 -11.27
CA ILE A 108 8.44 3.02 -10.71
C ILE A 108 8.06 4.33 -10.01
N VAL A 109 9.01 5.00 -9.34
CA VAL A 109 8.80 6.27 -8.63
C VAL A 109 7.99 7.32 -9.40
N PRO A 110 8.18 7.51 -10.73
CA PRO A 110 7.39 8.50 -11.48
C PRO A 110 5.87 8.34 -11.36
N PHE A 111 5.39 7.11 -11.18
CA PHE A 111 3.95 6.80 -11.05
C PHE A 111 3.36 7.18 -9.67
N PHE A 112 4.22 7.39 -8.69
CA PHE A 112 3.85 7.84 -7.34
C PHE A 112 4.05 9.34 -7.12
N LYS A 113 4.57 10.05 -8.14
CA LYS A 113 4.86 11.47 -8.04
C LYS A 113 3.57 12.28 -7.84
N GLY A 114 3.56 13.12 -6.82
CA GLY A 114 2.41 13.97 -6.50
C GLY A 114 1.37 13.32 -5.60
N LEU A 115 1.51 12.04 -5.26
CA LEU A 115 0.65 11.38 -4.29
C LEU A 115 0.97 11.87 -2.87
N THR A 116 -0.08 12.05 -2.09
CA THR A 116 0.03 12.35 -0.66
C THR A 116 0.28 11.08 0.15
N PRO A 117 0.74 11.17 1.41
CA PRO A 117 0.82 10.02 2.30
C PRO A 117 -0.53 9.28 2.46
N ALA A 118 -1.64 10.01 2.43
CA ALA A 118 -2.98 9.40 2.49
C ALA A 118 -3.31 8.60 1.22
N ASP A 119 -2.87 9.04 0.05
CA ASP A 119 -3.04 8.30 -1.21
C ASP A 119 -2.21 7.01 -1.19
N LEU A 120 -0.98 7.05 -0.70
CA LEU A 120 -0.13 5.86 -0.54
C LEU A 120 -0.74 4.85 0.42
N GLN A 121 -1.31 5.31 1.54
CA GLN A 121 -2.04 4.43 2.47
C GLN A 121 -3.26 3.79 1.82
N ARG A 122 -3.99 4.52 0.98
CA ARG A 122 -5.12 3.99 0.22
C ARG A 122 -4.69 2.94 -0.79
N ILE A 123 -3.62 3.19 -1.54
CA ILE A 123 -3.04 2.21 -2.48
C ILE A 123 -2.61 0.95 -1.73
N ARG A 124 -1.91 1.10 -0.60
CA ARG A 124 -1.54 -0.01 0.27
C ARG A 124 -2.76 -0.84 0.67
N GLN A 125 -3.81 -0.19 1.17
CA GLN A 125 -5.03 -0.87 1.61
C GLN A 125 -5.69 -1.64 0.46
N HIS A 126 -5.81 -1.03 -0.71
CA HIS A 126 -6.38 -1.70 -1.89
C HIS A 126 -5.54 -2.91 -2.33
N LEU A 127 -4.21 -2.85 -2.26
CA LEU A 127 -3.36 -4.00 -2.56
C LEU A 127 -3.56 -5.13 -1.55
N VAL A 128 -3.63 -4.83 -0.26
CA VAL A 128 -3.90 -5.84 0.79
C VAL A 128 -5.27 -6.49 0.55
N GLU A 129 -6.30 -5.71 0.30
CA GLU A 129 -7.66 -6.21 0.03
C GLU A 129 -7.70 -7.08 -1.22
N GLN A 130 -7.04 -6.65 -2.30
CA GLN A 130 -6.99 -7.36 -3.56
C GLN A 130 -6.30 -8.71 -3.42
N ILE A 131 -5.11 -8.75 -2.81
CA ILE A 131 -4.37 -9.98 -2.57
C ILE A 131 -5.17 -10.90 -1.63
N CYS A 132 -5.71 -10.37 -0.55
CA CYS A 132 -6.54 -11.13 0.39
C CYS A 132 -7.74 -11.78 -0.31
N ALA A 133 -8.51 -11.02 -1.07
CA ALA A 133 -9.67 -11.54 -1.80
C ALA A 133 -9.25 -12.58 -2.85
N ALA A 134 -8.22 -12.29 -3.64
CA ALA A 134 -7.74 -13.18 -4.71
C ALA A 134 -7.16 -14.50 -4.18
N THR A 135 -6.67 -14.50 -2.95
CA THR A 135 -6.06 -15.69 -2.31
C THR A 135 -7.04 -16.50 -1.46
N GLY A 136 -8.33 -16.15 -1.47
CA GLY A 136 -9.39 -16.85 -0.73
C GLY A 136 -9.51 -16.42 0.73
N GLY A 137 -9.14 -15.18 1.04
CA GLY A 137 -9.36 -14.54 2.32
C GLY A 137 -10.75 -13.89 2.43
N PRO A 138 -11.15 -13.45 3.65
CA PRO A 138 -12.48 -12.88 3.92
C PRO A 138 -12.55 -11.37 3.61
N CYS A 139 -11.78 -10.88 2.63
CA CYS A 139 -11.74 -9.48 2.27
C CYS A 139 -12.62 -9.17 1.05
N PHE A 140 -13.07 -7.92 0.98
CA PHE A 140 -13.70 -7.37 -0.21
C PHE A 140 -12.76 -6.31 -0.80
N TYR A 141 -12.47 -6.42 -2.08
CA TYR A 141 -11.71 -5.38 -2.78
C TYR A 141 -12.63 -4.18 -3.03
N THR A 142 -12.24 -3.02 -2.49
CA THR A 142 -13.03 -1.78 -2.56
C THR A 142 -12.48 -0.78 -3.59
N GLY A 143 -11.37 -1.11 -4.24
CA GLY A 143 -10.74 -0.28 -5.26
C GLY A 143 -11.44 -0.34 -6.61
N LYS A 144 -10.95 0.48 -7.55
CA LYS A 144 -11.34 0.39 -8.97
C LYS A 144 -10.75 -0.87 -9.61
N ASP A 145 -11.37 -1.34 -10.70
CA ASP A 145 -10.78 -2.40 -11.51
C ASP A 145 -9.39 -1.99 -12.06
N MET A 146 -8.58 -2.98 -12.42
CA MET A 146 -7.19 -2.73 -12.82
C MET A 146 -7.09 -1.90 -14.09
N LYS A 147 -7.97 -2.11 -15.05
CA LYS A 147 -7.98 -1.37 -16.31
C LYS A 147 -8.26 0.12 -16.07
N SER A 148 -9.31 0.43 -15.31
CA SER A 148 -9.66 1.82 -14.98
C SER A 148 -8.62 2.51 -14.10
N SER A 149 -7.98 1.75 -13.18
CA SER A 149 -6.97 2.30 -12.27
C SER A 149 -5.66 2.66 -12.98
N HIS A 150 -5.33 2.00 -14.09
CA HIS A 150 -4.06 2.15 -14.79
C HIS A 150 -4.20 2.80 -16.19
N ALA A 151 -5.41 3.14 -16.63
CA ALA A 151 -5.70 3.59 -17.98
C ALA A 151 -4.81 4.76 -18.45
N GLU A 152 -4.50 5.70 -17.57
CA GLU A 152 -3.76 6.92 -17.90
C GLU A 152 -2.27 6.87 -17.49
N LEU A 153 -1.81 5.72 -16.97
CA LEU A 153 -0.46 5.63 -16.42
C LEU A 153 0.60 5.28 -17.48
N GLU A 154 0.20 4.91 -18.69
CA GLU A 154 1.14 4.53 -19.78
C GLU A 154 2.16 3.46 -19.35
N ILE A 155 1.70 2.43 -18.65
CA ILE A 155 2.55 1.34 -18.15
C ILE A 155 3.10 0.51 -19.31
N THR A 156 4.42 0.50 -19.45
CA THR A 156 5.15 -0.30 -20.44
C THR A 156 5.50 -1.69 -19.92
N PRO A 157 5.88 -2.64 -20.82
CA PRO A 157 6.43 -3.92 -20.39
C PRO A 157 7.68 -3.78 -19.50
N ALA A 158 8.49 -2.75 -19.68
CA ALA A 158 9.68 -2.51 -18.86
C ALA A 158 9.29 -2.14 -17.41
N VAL A 159 8.29 -1.27 -17.22
CA VAL A 159 7.73 -0.92 -15.91
C VAL A 159 7.12 -2.16 -15.24
N TRP A 160 6.36 -2.95 -15.99
CA TRP A 160 5.81 -4.20 -15.50
C TRP A 160 6.89 -5.18 -15.02
N ASN A 161 7.99 -5.31 -15.76
CA ASN A 161 9.09 -6.17 -15.39
C ASN A 161 9.80 -5.68 -14.11
N ALA A 162 10.00 -4.37 -13.95
CA ALA A 162 10.53 -3.80 -12.71
C ALA A 162 9.61 -4.12 -11.52
N PHE A 163 8.30 -3.88 -11.66
CA PHE A 163 7.30 -4.20 -10.65
C PHE A 163 7.32 -5.68 -10.25
N THR A 164 7.30 -6.59 -11.23
CA THR A 164 7.34 -8.04 -10.95
C THR A 164 8.70 -8.50 -10.42
N GLY A 165 9.77 -7.78 -10.74
CA GLY A 165 11.09 -7.96 -10.12
C GLY A 165 11.02 -7.78 -8.61
N HIS A 166 10.47 -6.66 -8.13
CA HIS A 166 10.29 -6.39 -6.71
C HIS A 166 9.33 -7.38 -6.03
N LEU A 167 8.29 -7.82 -6.74
CA LEU A 167 7.43 -8.90 -6.24
C LEU A 167 8.24 -10.17 -5.94
N ASN A 168 9.12 -10.58 -6.86
CA ASN A 168 9.96 -11.75 -6.66
C ASN A 168 10.97 -11.57 -5.52
N GLU A 169 11.54 -10.38 -5.36
CA GLU A 169 12.43 -10.05 -4.24
C GLU A 169 11.68 -10.14 -2.90
N THR A 170 10.46 -9.62 -2.84
CA THR A 170 9.60 -9.73 -1.64
C THR A 170 9.25 -11.18 -1.33
N VAL A 171 8.88 -11.97 -2.34
CA VAL A 171 8.66 -13.42 -2.19
C VAL A 171 9.87 -14.12 -1.59
N ALA A 172 11.07 -13.78 -2.06
CA ALA A 172 12.32 -14.34 -1.54
C ALA A 172 12.60 -13.86 -0.09
N HIS A 173 12.34 -12.59 0.22
CA HIS A 173 12.51 -12.02 1.56
C HIS A 173 11.64 -12.73 2.60
N PHE A 174 10.38 -12.99 2.28
CA PHE A 174 9.45 -13.71 3.15
C PHE A 174 9.62 -15.23 3.09
N LYS A 175 10.57 -15.74 2.30
CA LYS A 175 10.83 -17.19 2.12
C LYS A 175 9.57 -17.96 1.74
N ILE A 176 8.74 -17.36 0.90
CA ILE A 176 7.51 -17.96 0.39
C ILE A 176 7.87 -19.17 -0.47
N GLY A 177 7.23 -20.31 -0.22
CA GLY A 177 7.48 -21.56 -0.92
C GLY A 177 7.12 -21.48 -2.42
N ASP A 178 7.66 -22.40 -3.22
CA ASP A 178 7.46 -22.40 -4.67
C ASP A 178 5.99 -22.52 -5.08
N ARG A 179 5.20 -23.27 -4.34
CA ARG A 179 3.78 -23.42 -4.59
C ARG A 179 3.04 -22.09 -4.44
N GLU A 180 3.19 -21.44 -3.30
CA GLU A 180 2.56 -20.15 -2.97
C GLU A 180 3.03 -19.05 -3.91
N ARG A 181 4.33 -19.04 -4.22
CA ARG A 181 4.92 -18.13 -5.21
C ARG A 181 4.25 -18.29 -6.57
N ASN A 182 4.11 -19.52 -7.06
CA ASN A 182 3.54 -19.79 -8.38
C ASN A 182 2.07 -19.36 -8.44
N GLU A 183 1.30 -19.62 -7.38
CA GLU A 183 -0.10 -19.19 -7.27
C GLU A 183 -0.21 -17.65 -7.24
N LEU A 184 0.66 -16.97 -6.46
CA LEU A 184 0.69 -15.51 -6.38
C LEU A 184 1.10 -14.86 -7.72
N VAL A 185 2.14 -15.38 -8.36
CA VAL A 185 2.63 -14.90 -9.67
C VAL A 185 1.59 -15.15 -10.76
N ALA A 186 0.87 -16.27 -10.73
CA ALA A 186 -0.22 -16.52 -11.67
C ALA A 186 -1.34 -15.48 -11.52
N PHE A 187 -1.72 -15.14 -10.29
CA PHE A 187 -2.68 -14.07 -10.01
C PHE A 187 -2.20 -12.73 -10.56
N VAL A 188 -0.97 -12.32 -10.26
CA VAL A 188 -0.41 -11.04 -10.73
C VAL A 188 -0.37 -11.01 -12.26
N ASN A 189 0.04 -12.10 -12.92
CA ASN A 189 0.06 -12.17 -14.39
C ASN A 189 -1.34 -12.12 -15.02
N SER A 190 -2.37 -12.57 -14.33
CA SER A 190 -3.75 -12.54 -14.85
C SER A 190 -4.28 -11.11 -15.05
N VAL A 191 -3.80 -10.15 -14.27
CA VAL A 191 -4.19 -8.73 -14.37
C VAL A 191 -3.29 -7.92 -15.29
N ARG A 192 -2.20 -8.48 -15.78
CA ARG A 192 -1.25 -7.81 -16.68
C ARG A 192 -1.89 -7.17 -17.91
N PRO A 193 -2.83 -7.82 -18.64
CA PRO A 193 -3.46 -7.22 -19.82
C PRO A 193 -4.24 -5.94 -19.55
N ASP A 194 -4.72 -5.77 -18.31
CA ASP A 194 -5.46 -4.59 -17.88
C ASP A 194 -4.54 -3.45 -17.43
N ILE A 195 -3.28 -3.77 -17.12
CA ILE A 195 -2.32 -2.82 -16.54
C ILE A 195 -1.33 -2.32 -17.59
N VAL A 196 -0.76 -3.23 -18.40
CA VAL A 196 0.21 -2.86 -19.45
C VAL A 196 -0.55 -2.32 -20.65
N ASN A 197 -0.55 -0.99 -20.80
CA ASN A 197 -1.36 -0.27 -21.75
C ASN A 197 -0.55 0.55 -22.76
N LYS A 198 0.78 0.47 -22.70
CA LYS A 198 1.71 1.09 -23.65
C LYS A 198 2.69 0.03 -24.17
N PRO A 199 2.93 -0.04 -25.51
CA PRO A 199 3.88 -0.98 -26.10
C PRO A 199 5.35 -0.67 -25.76
#